data_3bab24fcd0f0b1c71c086ed0602d2600
#
_entry.id   3bab24fcd0f0b1c71c086ed0602d2600
#
_cell.length_a   1.000
_cell.length_b   1.000
_cell.length_c   1.000
_cell.angle_alpha   90.00
_cell.angle_beta   90.00
_cell.angle_gamma   90.00
#
_symmetry.space_group_name_H-M   'P 1'
#
loop_
_entity.id
_entity.type
_entity.pdbx_description
1 polymer ?
#
loop_
_entity_poly.entity_id
_entity_poly.type
_entity_poly.pdbx_seq_one_letter_code
_entity_poly.pdbx_strand_id
1 'polypeptide(L)'
;DGDGVINSIEATDGTDPFDDCSFVTASISAPVTSTSDCDGDGVINSTELIDATDPLDPCSFVVGSITTAVPAVTDCDGDGVNTADEIDDGTDPTDPCSFILDSVTVAQDSLWLSLDCDEDGVTNGQEVSDGTDPLDPCSFNSLSITLPITAVVDCDGDGVTTGDEIADGTDPFDPCSYIVTSISMAVTSGSDCDGDGLSDSTEVAQGSDPFDPCD
;
A
#
# COMPACT_ATOMS: atom_id res chain seq x y z
N ASP A 1 -9.64 39.68 -0.68
CA ASP A 1 -8.78 38.76 -1.40
C ASP A 1 -9.56 37.64 -2.09
N GLY A 2 -10.69 37.19 -1.54
CA GLY A 2 -11.55 36.19 -2.19
C GLY A 2 -11.50 34.81 -1.56
N ASP A 3 -10.96 34.67 -0.37
CA ASP A 3 -10.84 33.45 0.40
C ASP A 3 -12.15 33.00 1.10
N GLY A 4 -13.20 33.85 1.05
CA GLY A 4 -14.51 33.56 1.66
C GLY A 4 -14.65 34.05 3.10
N VAL A 5 -13.64 34.68 3.69
CA VAL A 5 -13.68 35.36 4.97
C VAL A 5 -13.80 36.87 4.74
N ILE A 6 -14.57 37.57 5.54
CA ILE A 6 -14.70 39.05 5.41
C ILE A 6 -13.64 39.75 6.23
N ASN A 7 -13.05 40.83 5.70
CA ASN A 7 -11.91 41.57 6.29
C ASN A 7 -12.09 41.92 7.78
N SER A 8 -13.30 42.11 8.27
CA SER A 8 -13.54 42.43 9.69
C SER A 8 -13.42 41.19 10.60
N ILE A 9 -13.65 40.00 10.06
CA ILE A 9 -13.44 38.73 10.75
C ILE A 9 -11.95 38.41 10.73
N GLU A 10 -11.28 38.59 9.60
CA GLU A 10 -9.83 38.37 9.47
C GLU A 10 -9.05 39.26 10.46
N ALA A 11 -9.43 40.55 10.59
CA ALA A 11 -8.85 41.43 11.59
C ALA A 11 -9.07 40.94 13.04
N THR A 12 -10.09 40.11 13.28
CA THR A 12 -10.37 39.50 14.59
C THR A 12 -9.59 38.23 14.78
N ASP A 13 -9.47 37.42 13.72
CA ASP A 13 -8.77 36.15 13.67
C ASP A 13 -7.23 36.36 13.64
N GLY A 14 -6.79 37.59 13.26
CA GLY A 14 -5.38 37.91 13.13
C GLY A 14 -4.75 37.46 11.80
N THR A 15 -5.57 37.25 10.82
CA THR A 15 -5.19 36.91 9.42
C THR A 15 -5.05 38.16 8.55
N ASP A 16 -4.46 38.03 7.36
CA ASP A 16 -4.19 39.18 6.46
C ASP A 16 -5.29 39.29 5.38
N PRO A 17 -6.13 40.35 5.39
CA PRO A 17 -7.23 40.51 4.43
C PRO A 17 -6.79 40.82 2.99
N PHE A 18 -5.51 40.73 2.67
CA PHE A 18 -4.98 40.90 1.32
C PHE A 18 -4.26 39.63 0.82
N ASP A 19 -4.15 38.59 1.65
CA ASP A 19 -3.52 37.32 1.34
C ASP A 19 -4.59 36.22 1.41
N ASP A 20 -4.97 35.69 0.25
CA ASP A 20 -6.02 34.70 0.09
C ASP A 20 -5.65 33.27 0.58
N CYS A 21 -4.44 33.13 1.11
CA CYS A 21 -3.98 31.97 1.85
C CYS A 21 -3.80 32.20 3.35
N SER A 22 -4.21 33.38 3.85
CA SER A 22 -4.12 33.75 5.25
C SER A 22 -5.50 33.82 5.92
N PHE A 23 -6.16 32.72 6.11
CA PHE A 23 -7.50 32.63 6.69
C PHE A 23 -7.65 31.54 7.74
N VAL A 24 -8.75 31.57 8.47
CA VAL A 24 -9.20 30.48 9.34
C VAL A 24 -10.35 29.77 8.65
N THR A 25 -10.20 28.49 8.32
CA THR A 25 -11.20 27.68 7.58
C THR A 25 -12.61 27.77 8.20
N ALA A 26 -12.68 27.75 9.56
CA ALA A 26 -13.96 27.87 10.27
C ALA A 26 -14.65 29.23 10.15
N SER A 27 -13.95 30.27 9.69
CA SER A 27 -14.45 31.64 9.52
C SER A 27 -14.99 31.92 8.12
N ILE A 28 -14.85 30.96 7.20
CA ILE A 28 -15.38 31.08 5.84
C ILE A 28 -16.91 31.19 5.89
N SER A 29 -17.44 32.28 5.36
CA SER A 29 -18.88 32.59 5.41
C SER A 29 -19.44 33.08 4.07
N ALA A 30 -18.59 33.27 3.07
CA ALA A 30 -18.93 33.67 1.71
C ALA A 30 -18.32 32.68 0.71
N PRO A 31 -18.79 32.68 -0.56
CA PRO A 31 -18.17 31.86 -1.58
C PRO A 31 -16.70 32.22 -1.80
N VAL A 32 -15.83 31.22 -1.80
CA VAL A 32 -14.42 31.39 -2.22
C VAL A 32 -14.38 31.66 -3.70
N THR A 33 -13.72 32.73 -4.10
CA THR A 33 -13.58 33.17 -5.51
C THR A 33 -12.13 33.16 -5.97
N SER A 34 -11.20 32.99 -5.04
CA SER A 34 -9.79 32.74 -5.32
C SER A 34 -9.64 31.42 -6.09
N THR A 35 -8.65 31.37 -6.96
CA THR A 35 -8.21 30.14 -7.65
C THR A 35 -6.90 29.63 -7.09
N SER A 36 -6.53 30.08 -5.89
CA SER A 36 -5.32 29.67 -5.20
C SER A 36 -5.44 28.24 -4.69
N ASP A 37 -4.33 27.60 -4.69
CA ASP A 37 -4.01 26.33 -4.08
C ASP A 37 -3.00 26.67 -2.98
N CYS A 38 -3.46 26.77 -1.73
CA CYS A 38 -2.71 27.41 -0.66
C CYS A 38 -1.71 26.48 0.03
N ASP A 39 -1.98 25.20 0.03
CA ASP A 39 -1.09 24.18 0.59
C ASP A 39 -0.23 23.49 -0.47
N GLY A 40 -0.62 23.60 -1.75
CA GLY A 40 0.14 23.07 -2.88
C GLY A 40 -0.09 21.60 -3.14
N ASP A 41 -1.27 21.07 -2.78
CA ASP A 41 -1.62 19.66 -3.02
C ASP A 41 -2.17 19.39 -4.43
N GLY A 42 -2.34 20.44 -5.24
CA GLY A 42 -2.85 20.34 -6.62
C GLY A 42 -4.35 20.55 -6.74
N VAL A 43 -5.06 20.77 -5.64
CA VAL A 43 -6.48 21.13 -5.60
C VAL A 43 -6.62 22.61 -5.19
N ILE A 44 -7.49 23.36 -5.84
CA ILE A 44 -7.72 24.75 -5.47
C ILE A 44 -8.68 24.85 -4.28
N ASN A 45 -8.47 25.82 -3.38
CA ASN A 45 -9.24 26.02 -2.14
C ASN A 45 -10.75 25.93 -2.32
N SER A 46 -11.29 26.48 -3.45
CA SER A 46 -12.73 26.44 -3.71
C SER A 46 -13.26 25.04 -4.03
N THR A 47 -12.42 24.15 -4.55
CA THR A 47 -12.77 22.74 -4.81
C THR A 47 -12.67 21.94 -3.53
N GLU A 48 -11.67 22.18 -2.72
CA GLU A 48 -11.49 21.53 -1.43
C GLU A 48 -12.67 21.74 -0.48
N LEU A 49 -13.19 22.96 -0.45
CA LEU A 49 -14.41 23.25 0.33
C LEU A 49 -15.65 22.49 -0.18
N ILE A 50 -15.70 22.14 -1.47
CA ILE A 50 -16.77 21.31 -2.04
C ILE A 50 -16.54 19.83 -1.66
N ASP A 51 -15.29 19.40 -1.69
CA ASP A 51 -14.88 18.05 -1.36
C ASP A 51 -14.85 17.77 0.16
N ALA A 52 -15.00 18.87 0.95
CA ALA A 52 -14.89 18.87 2.42
C ALA A 52 -13.49 18.48 2.93
N THR A 53 -12.47 18.88 2.20
CA THR A 53 -11.05 18.80 2.57
C THR A 53 -10.55 20.14 3.15
N ASP A 54 -9.35 20.18 3.71
CA ASP A 54 -8.79 21.38 4.36
C ASP A 54 -7.80 22.08 3.42
N PRO A 55 -8.11 23.28 2.90
CA PRO A 55 -7.28 24.01 1.93
C PRO A 55 -5.95 24.57 2.51
N LEU A 56 -5.56 24.16 3.69
CA LEU A 56 -4.30 24.52 4.33
C LEU A 56 -3.50 23.28 4.79
N ASP A 57 -3.99 22.09 4.51
CA ASP A 57 -3.32 20.81 4.82
C ASP A 57 -3.00 20.05 3.53
N PRO A 58 -1.71 20.01 3.10
CA PRO A 58 -1.30 19.42 1.83
C PRO A 58 -1.52 17.89 1.74
N CYS A 59 -2.04 17.27 2.80
CA CYS A 59 -2.43 15.86 2.82
C CYS A 59 -3.94 15.65 2.95
N SER A 60 -4.73 16.70 2.80
CA SER A 60 -6.19 16.68 2.93
C SER A 60 -6.90 16.94 1.60
N PHE A 61 -6.74 16.10 0.61
CA PHE A 61 -7.28 16.27 -0.74
C PHE A 61 -8.03 15.04 -1.26
N VAL A 62 -8.73 15.23 -2.35
CA VAL A 62 -9.31 14.12 -3.15
C VAL A 62 -8.47 13.98 -4.42
N VAL A 63 -7.84 12.82 -4.62
CA VAL A 63 -6.95 12.57 -5.79
C VAL A 63 -7.63 12.91 -7.12
N GLY A 64 -8.92 12.59 -7.27
CA GLY A 64 -9.69 12.90 -8.48
C GLY A 64 -9.95 14.39 -8.73
N SER A 65 -9.68 15.26 -7.76
CA SER A 65 -9.88 16.72 -7.83
C SER A 65 -8.59 17.49 -8.16
N ILE A 66 -7.46 16.81 -8.24
CA ILE A 66 -6.16 17.41 -8.60
C ILE A 66 -6.24 17.95 -10.03
N THR A 67 -6.02 19.26 -10.18
CA THR A 67 -6.09 19.96 -11.48
C THR A 67 -4.90 20.87 -11.74
N THR A 68 -4.08 21.14 -10.72
CA THR A 68 -2.85 21.94 -10.82
C THR A 68 -1.64 21.05 -10.57
N ALA A 69 -0.44 21.57 -10.89
CA ALA A 69 0.78 20.85 -10.58
C ALA A 69 0.98 20.78 -9.06
N VAL A 70 1.36 19.63 -8.56
CA VAL A 70 1.68 19.42 -7.14
C VAL A 70 3.16 19.81 -6.92
N PRO A 71 3.44 21.00 -6.37
CA PRO A 71 4.81 21.43 -6.09
C PRO A 71 5.33 20.93 -4.75
N ALA A 72 4.45 20.45 -3.89
CA ALA A 72 4.81 20.00 -2.55
C ALA A 72 5.58 18.68 -2.60
N VAL A 73 6.69 18.63 -1.90
CA VAL A 73 7.49 17.42 -1.65
C VAL A 73 7.05 16.80 -0.32
N THR A 74 5.74 16.64 -0.16
CA THR A 74 5.13 16.05 1.03
C THR A 74 4.91 14.57 0.75
N ASP A 75 5.22 13.73 1.71
CA ASP A 75 4.92 12.30 1.75
C ASP A 75 3.74 12.17 2.73
N CYS A 76 2.55 11.93 2.22
CA CYS A 76 1.31 12.04 3.00
C CYS A 76 0.96 10.76 3.76
N ASP A 77 1.38 9.62 3.29
CA ASP A 77 1.11 8.32 3.91
C ASP A 77 2.34 7.68 4.55
N GLY A 78 3.52 8.26 4.31
CA GLY A 78 4.75 7.88 4.99
C GLY A 78 5.47 6.69 4.39
N ASP A 79 5.16 6.30 3.15
CA ASP A 79 5.75 5.14 2.47
C ASP A 79 7.14 5.41 1.88
N GLY A 80 7.56 6.68 1.87
CA GLY A 80 8.87 7.12 1.38
C GLY A 80 8.86 7.60 -0.07
N VAL A 81 7.70 7.66 -0.72
CA VAL A 81 7.48 8.34 -2.00
C VAL A 81 6.74 9.64 -1.71
N ASN A 82 7.05 10.72 -2.39
CA ASN A 82 6.32 11.96 -2.17
C ASN A 82 5.10 12.04 -3.09
N THR A 83 4.06 12.74 -2.62
CA THR A 83 2.77 12.90 -3.31
C THR A 83 2.89 13.25 -4.80
N ALA A 84 3.86 14.08 -5.19
CA ALA A 84 4.03 14.47 -6.59
C ALA A 84 4.54 13.30 -7.45
N ASP A 85 5.49 12.51 -6.93
CA ASP A 85 6.03 11.35 -7.63
C ASP A 85 4.97 10.25 -7.73
N GLU A 86 4.14 10.04 -6.69
CA GLU A 86 3.04 9.07 -6.72
C GLU A 86 1.98 9.40 -7.76
N ILE A 87 1.61 10.67 -7.89
CA ILE A 87 0.68 11.12 -8.93
C ILE A 87 1.26 10.85 -10.32
N ASP A 88 2.57 11.07 -10.51
CA ASP A 88 3.26 10.80 -11.78
C ASP A 88 3.38 9.28 -12.04
N ASP A 89 3.58 8.48 -11.01
CA ASP A 89 3.64 7.02 -11.05
C ASP A 89 2.25 6.37 -11.20
N GLY A 90 1.18 7.10 -10.85
CA GLY A 90 -0.20 6.63 -10.87
C GLY A 90 -0.56 5.76 -9.68
N THR A 91 0.13 5.92 -8.56
CA THR A 91 -0.16 5.34 -7.25
C THR A 91 -1.05 6.25 -6.41
N ASP A 92 -1.51 5.82 -5.25
CA ASP A 92 -2.41 6.59 -4.38
C ASP A 92 -1.61 7.21 -3.23
N PRO A 93 -1.40 8.55 -3.22
CA PRO A 93 -0.56 9.24 -2.23
C PRO A 93 -1.19 9.33 -0.82
N THR A 94 -2.24 8.58 -0.57
CA THR A 94 -2.90 8.46 0.74
C THR A 94 -3.01 7.01 1.21
N ASP A 95 -2.52 6.06 0.41
CA ASP A 95 -2.48 4.64 0.73
C ASP A 95 -1.03 4.17 0.87
N PRO A 96 -0.54 3.96 2.09
CA PRO A 96 0.86 3.62 2.38
C PRO A 96 1.32 2.26 1.80
N CYS A 97 0.41 1.51 1.17
CA CYS A 97 0.72 0.27 0.47
C CYS A 97 0.58 0.37 -1.06
N SER A 98 0.42 1.60 -1.58
CA SER A 98 0.22 1.87 -3.00
C SER A 98 1.38 2.67 -3.61
N PHE A 99 2.57 2.14 -3.65
CA PHE A 99 3.77 2.84 -4.14
C PHE A 99 4.59 1.98 -5.10
N ILE A 100 5.56 2.59 -5.76
CA ILE A 100 6.59 1.90 -6.54
C ILE A 100 7.89 1.91 -5.74
N LEU A 101 8.44 0.73 -5.43
CA LEU A 101 9.63 0.59 -4.60
C LEU A 101 10.84 1.37 -5.12
N ASP A 102 11.02 1.45 -6.45
CA ASP A 102 12.10 2.21 -7.09
C ASP A 102 11.92 3.74 -6.96
N SER A 103 10.73 4.22 -6.61
CA SER A 103 10.41 5.65 -6.42
C SER A 103 10.63 6.13 -4.98
N VAL A 104 10.97 5.24 -4.05
CA VAL A 104 11.26 5.60 -2.66
C VAL A 104 12.50 6.49 -2.59
N THR A 105 12.33 7.74 -2.18
CA THR A 105 13.38 8.77 -2.14
C THR A 105 13.57 9.44 -0.79
N VAL A 106 12.59 9.30 0.11
CA VAL A 106 12.64 9.81 1.49
C VAL A 106 12.56 8.65 2.49
N ALA A 107 12.79 8.92 3.75
CA ALA A 107 12.74 7.88 4.76
C ALA A 107 11.28 7.56 5.11
N GLN A 108 10.92 6.29 5.08
CA GLN A 108 9.64 5.80 5.53
C GLN A 108 9.38 6.14 7.00
N ASP A 109 8.13 6.40 7.34
CA ASP A 109 7.74 6.74 8.69
C ASP A 109 7.55 5.51 9.61
N SER A 110 7.35 5.76 10.90
CA SER A 110 7.22 4.68 11.88
C SER A 110 5.89 3.93 11.76
N LEU A 111 4.86 4.53 11.18
CA LEU A 111 3.58 3.88 10.92
C LEU A 111 3.74 2.90 9.78
N TRP A 112 4.27 3.34 8.64
CA TRP A 112 4.55 2.50 7.49
C TRP A 112 5.44 1.29 7.84
N LEU A 113 6.52 1.53 8.62
CA LEU A 113 7.41 0.46 9.07
C LEU A 113 6.72 -0.63 9.91
N SER A 114 5.56 -0.32 10.50
CA SER A 114 4.78 -1.25 11.31
C SER A 114 3.66 -1.96 10.55
N LEU A 115 3.37 -1.56 9.33
CA LEU A 115 2.41 -2.22 8.46
C LEU A 115 2.98 -3.53 7.90
N ASP A 116 2.11 -4.32 7.35
CA ASP A 116 2.36 -5.54 6.58
C ASP A 116 1.51 -5.37 5.30
N CYS A 117 2.11 -4.85 4.25
CA CYS A 117 1.38 -4.40 3.06
C CYS A 117 0.97 -5.56 2.15
N ASP A 118 1.71 -6.64 2.12
CA ASP A 118 1.43 -7.81 1.29
C ASP A 118 0.80 -8.97 2.07
N GLU A 119 0.68 -8.79 3.40
CA GLU A 119 0.00 -9.72 4.30
C GLU A 119 0.71 -11.10 4.44
N ASP A 120 2.03 -11.13 4.27
CA ASP A 120 2.86 -12.34 4.40
C ASP A 120 3.26 -12.66 5.85
N GLY A 121 2.89 -11.77 6.80
CA GLY A 121 3.16 -11.93 8.24
C GLY A 121 4.48 -11.31 8.69
N VAL A 122 5.21 -10.63 7.82
CA VAL A 122 6.39 -9.82 8.13
C VAL A 122 6.02 -8.34 7.98
N THR A 123 6.54 -7.48 8.83
CA THR A 123 6.27 -6.04 8.70
C THR A 123 7.19 -5.41 7.66
N ASN A 124 6.71 -4.36 6.95
CA ASN A 124 7.49 -3.62 5.96
C ASN A 124 8.90 -3.23 6.48
N GLY A 125 8.97 -2.78 7.74
CA GLY A 125 10.25 -2.41 8.36
C GLY A 125 11.19 -3.59 8.59
N GLN A 126 10.66 -4.77 8.85
CA GLN A 126 11.47 -5.98 8.96
C GLN A 126 11.94 -6.44 7.58
N GLU A 127 11.08 -6.34 6.56
CA GLU A 127 11.41 -6.68 5.18
C GLU A 127 12.50 -5.78 4.61
N VAL A 128 12.43 -4.48 4.83
CA VAL A 128 13.52 -3.55 4.50
C VAL A 128 14.85 -3.98 5.16
N SER A 129 14.79 -4.47 6.39
CA SER A 129 15.99 -4.98 7.10
C SER A 129 16.50 -6.31 6.54
N ASP A 130 15.60 -7.18 6.10
CA ASP A 130 15.91 -8.49 5.53
C ASP A 130 16.28 -8.39 4.04
N GLY A 131 15.91 -7.31 3.39
CA GLY A 131 16.12 -7.06 1.96
C GLY A 131 15.12 -7.81 1.09
N THR A 132 13.92 -8.02 1.61
CA THR A 132 12.74 -8.56 0.90
C THR A 132 11.84 -7.44 0.39
N ASP A 133 10.82 -7.76 -0.38
CA ASP A 133 9.92 -6.79 -1.03
C ASP A 133 8.60 -6.69 -0.25
N PRO A 134 8.29 -5.56 0.41
CA PRO A 134 7.09 -5.37 1.23
C PRO A 134 5.76 -5.31 0.44
N LEU A 135 5.80 -5.58 -0.86
CA LEU A 135 4.61 -5.65 -1.73
C LEU A 135 4.47 -7.01 -2.41
N ASP A 136 5.41 -7.94 -2.19
CA ASP A 136 5.37 -9.29 -2.77
C ASP A 136 5.19 -10.34 -1.66
N PRO A 137 4.01 -10.91 -1.47
CA PRO A 137 3.72 -11.88 -0.41
C PRO A 137 4.47 -13.21 -0.53
N CYS A 138 5.31 -13.35 -1.55
CA CYS A 138 6.22 -14.47 -1.70
C CYS A 138 7.70 -14.07 -1.54
N SER A 139 7.98 -12.87 -1.08
CA SER A 139 9.34 -12.33 -0.89
C SER A 139 9.65 -12.07 0.58
N PHE A 140 9.59 -13.06 1.44
CA PHE A 140 9.81 -12.91 2.87
C PHE A 140 10.87 -13.86 3.44
N ASN A 141 11.32 -13.56 4.65
CA ASN A 141 12.12 -14.45 5.47
C ASN A 141 11.22 -15.16 6.49
N SER A 142 11.04 -16.47 6.37
CA SER A 142 10.15 -17.25 7.25
C SER A 142 10.52 -17.17 8.75
N LEU A 143 11.77 -16.81 9.07
CA LEU A 143 12.21 -16.60 10.46
C LEU A 143 11.78 -15.22 11.02
N SER A 144 11.37 -14.32 10.17
CA SER A 144 10.94 -12.96 10.51
C SER A 144 9.42 -12.82 10.67
N ILE A 145 8.66 -13.87 10.41
CA ILE A 145 7.20 -13.87 10.56
C ILE A 145 6.85 -13.61 12.02
N THR A 146 6.10 -12.54 12.27
CA THR A 146 5.63 -12.13 13.60
C THR A 146 4.13 -11.83 13.66
N LEU A 147 3.49 -11.70 12.50
CA LEU A 147 2.06 -11.45 12.32
C LEU A 147 1.39 -12.68 11.70
N PRO A 148 0.04 -12.77 11.76
CA PRO A 148 -0.68 -13.80 11.03
C PRO A 148 -0.55 -13.59 9.53
N ILE A 149 -0.24 -14.63 8.77
CA ILE A 149 -0.31 -14.59 7.30
C ILE A 149 -1.78 -14.56 6.90
N THR A 150 -2.19 -13.55 6.15
CA THR A 150 -3.58 -13.40 5.67
C THR A 150 -3.66 -13.38 4.15
N ALA A 151 -2.55 -13.22 3.45
CA ALA A 151 -2.46 -13.42 2.03
C ALA A 151 -2.83 -14.86 1.65
N VAL A 152 -3.72 -15.01 0.68
CA VAL A 152 -4.11 -16.33 0.15
C VAL A 152 -3.27 -16.60 -1.09
N VAL A 153 -2.01 -16.93 -0.88
CA VAL A 153 -1.01 -17.21 -1.91
C VAL A 153 -0.42 -18.60 -1.72
N ASP A 154 0.10 -19.16 -2.79
CA ASP A 154 0.81 -20.42 -2.86
C ASP A 154 2.11 -20.10 -3.62
N CYS A 155 3.20 -19.92 -2.89
CA CYS A 155 4.42 -19.33 -3.42
C CYS A 155 5.25 -20.28 -4.28
N ASP A 156 5.15 -21.57 -4.06
CA ASP A 156 5.88 -22.58 -4.83
C ASP A 156 4.99 -23.38 -5.80
N GLY A 157 3.67 -23.26 -5.66
CA GLY A 157 2.70 -23.85 -6.57
C GLY A 157 2.37 -25.32 -6.30
N ASP A 158 2.56 -25.79 -5.07
CA ASP A 158 2.29 -27.17 -4.68
C ASP A 158 0.82 -27.44 -4.33
N GLY A 159 -0.01 -26.38 -4.27
CA GLY A 159 -1.44 -26.42 -3.99
C GLY A 159 -1.79 -26.23 -2.51
N VAL A 160 -0.82 -26.02 -1.64
CA VAL A 160 -1.02 -25.60 -0.25
C VAL A 160 -0.74 -24.09 -0.15
N THR A 161 -1.49 -23.37 0.65
CA THR A 161 -1.24 -21.95 0.83
C THR A 161 -0.01 -21.74 1.73
N THR A 162 0.77 -20.71 1.47
CA THR A 162 1.91 -20.29 2.30
C THR A 162 1.56 -20.25 3.80
N GLY A 163 0.37 -19.73 4.14
CA GLY A 163 -0.11 -19.69 5.52
C GLY A 163 -0.35 -21.07 6.14
N ASP A 164 -0.90 -22.01 5.36
CA ASP A 164 -1.11 -23.39 5.82
C ASP A 164 0.23 -24.13 5.96
N GLU A 165 1.19 -23.91 5.06
CA GLU A 165 2.52 -24.51 5.15
C GLU A 165 3.28 -24.06 6.40
N ILE A 166 3.28 -22.77 6.70
CA ILE A 166 3.87 -22.26 7.95
C ILE A 166 3.20 -22.89 9.18
N ALA A 167 1.88 -23.09 9.14
CA ALA A 167 1.15 -23.75 10.22
C ALA A 167 1.46 -25.25 10.34
N ASP A 168 1.65 -25.91 9.19
CA ASP A 168 2.01 -27.34 9.10
C ASP A 168 3.49 -27.58 9.37
N GLY A 169 4.33 -26.54 9.29
CA GLY A 169 5.78 -26.59 9.47
C GLY A 169 6.51 -27.14 8.25
N THR A 170 5.95 -26.95 7.07
CA THR A 170 6.54 -27.23 5.76
C THR A 170 7.24 -25.98 5.20
N ASP A 171 7.93 -26.09 4.08
CA ASP A 171 8.69 -24.97 3.48
C ASP A 171 7.90 -24.36 2.32
N PRO A 172 7.41 -23.12 2.43
CA PRO A 172 6.55 -22.48 1.41
C PRO A 172 7.27 -22.08 0.11
N PHE A 173 8.55 -22.45 -0.01
CA PHE A 173 9.35 -22.22 -1.21
C PHE A 173 9.86 -23.53 -1.84
N ASP A 174 9.55 -24.67 -1.26
CA ASP A 174 9.92 -26.00 -1.78
C ASP A 174 8.67 -26.77 -2.18
N PRO A 175 8.36 -26.86 -3.48
CA PRO A 175 7.15 -27.51 -3.99
C PRO A 175 7.07 -29.02 -3.74
N CYS A 176 8.02 -29.58 -3.01
CA CYS A 176 8.00 -30.97 -2.53
C CYS A 176 8.00 -31.06 -0.99
N SER A 177 7.68 -29.97 -0.30
CA SER A 177 7.65 -29.89 1.16
C SER A 177 6.25 -29.60 1.70
N TYR A 178 5.24 -30.38 1.37
CA TYR A 178 3.86 -30.14 1.77
C TYR A 178 3.18 -31.36 2.39
N ILE A 179 2.00 -31.15 2.97
CA ILE A 179 1.11 -32.20 3.43
C ILE A 179 -0.04 -32.39 2.42
N VAL A 180 -0.13 -33.55 1.80
CA VAL A 180 -1.13 -33.83 0.75
C VAL A 180 -2.57 -33.52 1.17
N THR A 181 -2.91 -33.69 2.46
CA THR A 181 -4.26 -33.37 2.98
C THR A 181 -4.51 -31.88 3.16
N SER A 182 -3.49 -31.04 3.09
CA SER A 182 -3.59 -29.58 3.17
C SER A 182 -3.77 -28.91 1.80
N ILE A 183 -3.68 -29.69 0.70
CA ILE A 183 -3.91 -29.16 -0.64
C ILE A 183 -5.32 -28.56 -0.72
N SER A 184 -5.38 -27.26 -1.00
CA SER A 184 -6.62 -26.47 -1.07
C SER A 184 -6.73 -25.64 -2.36
N MET A 185 -5.62 -25.53 -3.09
CA MET A 185 -5.48 -24.80 -4.36
C MET A 185 -5.11 -25.77 -5.49
N ALA A 186 -5.10 -25.26 -6.73
CA ALA A 186 -4.64 -26.05 -7.87
C ALA A 186 -3.11 -26.15 -7.84
N VAL A 187 -2.57 -27.37 -7.94
CA VAL A 187 -1.12 -27.58 -8.09
C VAL A 187 -0.68 -27.02 -9.43
N THR A 188 0.20 -26.02 -9.40
CA THR A 188 0.70 -25.31 -10.60
C THR A 188 2.18 -25.59 -10.85
N SER A 189 2.90 -26.09 -9.86
CA SER A 189 4.29 -26.52 -10.00
C SER A 189 4.40 -27.67 -11.01
N GLY A 190 5.52 -27.75 -11.68
CA GLY A 190 5.86 -28.86 -12.55
C GLY A 190 6.70 -29.92 -11.86
N SER A 191 6.66 -29.97 -10.52
CA SER A 191 7.41 -30.90 -9.69
C SER A 191 6.97 -32.35 -9.91
N ASP A 192 7.89 -33.26 -9.70
CA ASP A 192 7.76 -34.72 -9.68
C ASP A 192 8.55 -35.14 -8.44
N CYS A 193 7.86 -35.13 -7.29
CA CYS A 193 8.52 -35.16 -5.98
C CYS A 193 9.02 -36.57 -5.61
N ASP A 194 8.45 -37.61 -6.19
CA ASP A 194 8.90 -38.99 -5.98
C ASP A 194 9.77 -39.54 -7.13
N GLY A 195 9.78 -38.85 -8.31
CA GLY A 195 10.64 -39.16 -9.44
C GLY A 195 10.16 -40.34 -10.30
N ASP A 196 8.86 -40.63 -10.28
CA ASP A 196 8.27 -41.75 -11.05
C ASP A 196 8.00 -41.38 -12.51
N GLY A 197 8.02 -40.10 -12.87
CA GLY A 197 7.82 -39.55 -14.22
C GLY A 197 6.42 -38.99 -14.46
N LEU A 198 5.56 -38.98 -13.44
CA LEU A 198 4.35 -38.17 -13.39
C LEU A 198 4.65 -36.86 -12.63
N SER A 199 3.90 -35.82 -12.92
CA SER A 199 4.01 -34.60 -12.11
C SER A 199 3.00 -34.66 -10.97
N ASP A 200 3.33 -34.03 -9.83
CA ASP A 200 2.44 -33.92 -8.67
C ASP A 200 1.05 -33.41 -9.05
N SER A 201 0.98 -32.43 -9.96
CA SER A 201 -0.31 -31.90 -10.47
C SER A 201 -1.11 -32.97 -11.21
N THR A 202 -0.46 -33.93 -11.89
CA THR A 202 -1.10 -35.04 -12.59
C THR A 202 -1.59 -36.08 -11.59
N GLU A 203 -0.79 -36.39 -10.60
CA GLU A 203 -1.10 -37.36 -9.56
C GLU A 203 -2.24 -36.89 -8.66
N VAL A 204 -2.21 -35.65 -8.18
CA VAL A 204 -3.32 -35.03 -7.44
C VAL A 204 -4.61 -35.06 -8.25
N ALA A 205 -4.56 -34.79 -9.58
CA ALA A 205 -5.73 -34.83 -10.44
C ALA A 205 -6.27 -36.29 -10.65
N GLN A 206 -5.39 -37.27 -10.54
CA GLN A 206 -5.74 -38.70 -10.65
C GLN A 206 -6.13 -39.31 -9.30
N GLY A 207 -5.77 -38.66 -8.21
CA GLY A 207 -5.98 -39.11 -6.83
C GLY A 207 -4.95 -40.13 -6.38
N SER A 208 -3.76 -40.13 -7.00
CA SER A 208 -2.55 -40.80 -6.51
C SER A 208 -1.75 -39.91 -5.53
N ASP A 209 -0.76 -40.48 -4.91
CA ASP A 209 0.06 -39.82 -3.88
C ASP A 209 1.37 -39.31 -4.51
N PRO A 210 1.59 -37.97 -4.59
CA PRO A 210 2.81 -37.35 -5.16
C PRO A 210 4.14 -37.73 -4.47
N PHE A 211 4.09 -38.49 -3.42
CA PHE A 211 5.27 -38.99 -2.69
C PHE A 211 5.42 -40.51 -2.72
N ASP A 212 4.56 -41.26 -3.43
CA ASP A 212 4.64 -42.70 -3.57
C ASP A 212 4.91 -43.13 -5.03
N PRO A 213 6.15 -43.44 -5.42
CA PRO A 213 6.52 -43.76 -6.80
C PRO A 213 5.93 -45.11 -7.30
N CYS A 214 5.03 -45.71 -6.54
CA CYS A 214 4.39 -46.99 -6.87
C CYS A 214 2.86 -46.92 -6.91
N ASP A 215 2.28 -45.71 -6.72
CA ASP A 215 0.81 -45.52 -6.68
C ASP A 215 0.19 -45.16 -8.06
#